data_406eb2290f0eebacbeb611d49b322cc5
#
_entry.id   406eb2290f0eebacbeb611d49b322cc5
#
_cell.length_a   1.000
_cell.length_b   1.000
_cell.length_c   1.000
_cell.angle_alpha   90.00
_cell.angle_beta   90.00
_cell.angle_gamma   90.00
#
_symmetry.space_group_name_H-M   'P 1'
#
loop_
_entity.id
_entity.type
_entity.pdbx_description
1 polymer ?
#
loop_
_entity_poly.entity_id
_entity_poly.type
_entity_poly.pdbx_seq_one_letter_code
_entity_poly.pdbx_strand_id
1 'polypeptide(L)'
;MGSGWHEWPLMIFTVLGQCVAGGFIVLALALMKGQLTREQQQRVVLSMFALWVLMGIGFIASILHLGSPLRAFNSLNRIGASSLSNEIASGSIFFAVGGIGWLLAVTNKLSCALRSLWLVVTMVLGVVFVWMMVRVYNTIDTVPTWYSVWTPLSFFLTLFIGGPLLGYLLLCWAKVEGWALRLLPAVSLAALAVSCLLYTSPSPRDMRGSRM
;
A
#
# COMPACT_ATOMS: atom_id res chain seq x y z
N MET A 1 -24.10 10.40 -17.60
CA MET A 1 -23.01 10.80 -16.71
C MET A 1 -22.90 9.76 -15.60
N GLY A 2 -21.93 8.85 -15.67
CA GLY A 2 -21.69 7.88 -14.59
C GLY A 2 -21.24 8.65 -13.34
N SER A 3 -21.97 8.54 -12.25
CA SER A 3 -21.55 9.17 -10.99
C SER A 3 -20.29 8.47 -10.50
N GLY A 4 -19.18 9.16 -10.34
CA GLY A 4 -17.92 8.61 -9.84
C GLY A 4 -18.03 7.96 -8.43
N TRP A 5 -19.19 8.10 -7.80
CA TRP A 5 -19.54 7.44 -6.55
C TRP A 5 -19.68 5.93 -6.65
N HIS A 6 -19.86 5.35 -7.84
CA HIS A 6 -19.91 3.90 -8.01
C HIS A 6 -18.53 3.24 -7.91
N GLU A 7 -17.43 4.02 -8.02
CA GLU A 7 -16.07 3.54 -8.00
C GLU A 7 -15.42 3.60 -6.59
N TRP A 8 -16.19 4.01 -5.55
CA TRP A 8 -15.65 4.13 -4.18
C TRP A 8 -15.01 2.85 -3.63
N PRO A 9 -15.49 1.62 -3.97
CA PRO A 9 -14.85 0.42 -3.43
C PRO A 9 -13.44 0.20 -3.99
N LEU A 10 -13.23 0.56 -5.26
CA LEU A 10 -11.90 0.51 -5.88
C LEU A 10 -10.96 1.53 -5.25
N MET A 11 -11.45 2.74 -4.95
CA MET A 11 -10.66 3.75 -4.24
C MET A 11 -10.25 3.27 -2.85
N ILE A 12 -11.17 2.64 -2.08
CA ILE A 12 -10.86 2.08 -0.77
C ILE A 12 -9.77 1.02 -0.89
N PHE A 13 -9.89 0.07 -1.82
CA PHE A 13 -8.89 -0.98 -2.03
C PHE A 13 -7.51 -0.37 -2.34
N THR A 14 -7.46 0.58 -3.27
CA THR A 14 -6.22 1.21 -3.72
C THR A 14 -5.54 1.98 -2.58
N VAL A 15 -6.29 2.80 -1.84
CA VAL A 15 -5.73 3.62 -0.74
C VAL A 15 -5.31 2.74 0.43
N LEU A 16 -6.17 1.81 0.86
CA LEU A 16 -5.83 0.90 1.96
C LEU A 16 -4.63 0.01 1.61
N GLY A 17 -4.56 -0.52 0.39
CA GLY A 17 -3.43 -1.33 -0.06
C GLY A 17 -2.10 -0.58 0.01
N GLN A 18 -2.06 0.67 -0.42
CA GLN A 18 -0.87 1.54 -0.33
C GLN A 18 -0.51 1.86 1.11
N CYS A 19 -1.50 2.20 1.96
CA CYS A 19 -1.27 2.46 3.38
C CYS A 19 -0.74 1.23 4.11
N VAL A 20 -1.28 0.04 3.81
CA VAL A 20 -0.84 -1.24 4.40
C VAL A 20 0.57 -1.58 3.96
N ALA A 21 0.88 -1.46 2.67
CA ALA A 21 2.23 -1.72 2.16
C ALA A 21 3.27 -0.78 2.80
N GLY A 22 2.97 0.52 2.85
CA GLY A 22 3.84 1.51 3.49
C GLY A 22 3.95 1.33 5.00
N GLY A 23 2.84 1.04 5.69
CA GLY A 23 2.81 0.75 7.12
C GLY A 23 3.61 -0.49 7.47
N PHE A 24 3.50 -1.55 6.66
CA PHE A 24 4.30 -2.76 6.83
C PHE A 24 5.80 -2.48 6.70
N ILE A 25 6.20 -1.69 5.70
CA ILE A 25 7.62 -1.28 5.52
C ILE A 25 8.13 -0.58 6.78
N VAL A 26 7.38 0.35 7.35
CA VAL A 26 7.77 1.07 8.57
C VAL A 26 7.96 0.10 9.75
N LEU A 27 6.99 -0.79 9.99
CA LEU A 27 7.06 -1.75 11.10
C LEU A 27 8.18 -2.78 10.89
N ALA A 28 8.38 -3.24 9.65
CA ALA A 28 9.47 -4.15 9.31
C ALA A 28 10.84 -3.52 9.56
N LEU A 29 11.05 -2.28 9.14
CA LEU A 29 12.29 -1.54 9.40
C LEU A 29 12.52 -1.31 10.91
N ALA A 30 11.48 -1.02 11.68
CA ALA A 30 11.57 -0.89 13.14
C ALA A 30 12.02 -2.21 13.80
N LEU A 31 11.44 -3.35 13.35
CA LEU A 31 11.83 -4.68 13.87
C LEU A 31 13.25 -5.09 13.45
N MET A 32 13.70 -4.69 12.26
CA MET A 32 15.03 -5.03 11.75
C MET A 32 16.16 -4.22 12.40
N LYS A 33 15.88 -2.98 12.84
CA LYS A 33 16.89 -2.12 13.50
C LYS A 33 17.43 -2.67 14.82
N GLY A 34 16.82 -3.69 15.40
CA GLY A 34 17.31 -4.39 16.58
C GLY A 34 17.34 -3.59 17.90
N GLN A 35 16.78 -2.38 17.91
CA GLN A 35 16.77 -1.47 19.06
C GLN A 35 15.56 -1.70 19.99
N LEU A 36 14.66 -2.61 19.63
CA LEU A 36 13.43 -2.88 20.37
C LEU A 36 13.67 -4.00 21.40
N THR A 37 13.10 -3.81 22.59
CA THR A 37 13.03 -4.89 23.60
C THR A 37 12.17 -6.05 23.09
N ARG A 38 12.33 -7.24 23.66
CA ARG A 38 11.52 -8.40 23.26
C ARG A 38 10.01 -8.14 23.40
N GLU A 39 9.63 -7.44 24.46
CA GLU A 39 8.23 -7.06 24.68
C GLU A 39 7.71 -6.10 23.61
N GLN A 40 8.49 -5.07 23.26
CA GLN A 40 8.15 -4.14 22.19
C GLN A 40 8.06 -4.85 20.84
N GLN A 41 8.99 -5.77 20.53
CA GLN A 41 8.95 -6.57 19.32
C GLN A 41 7.64 -7.36 19.20
N GLN A 42 7.23 -8.03 20.29
CA GLN A 42 5.97 -8.78 20.31
C GLN A 42 4.76 -7.87 20.12
N ARG A 43 4.73 -6.70 20.77
CA ARG A 43 3.64 -5.71 20.59
C ARG A 43 3.58 -5.19 19.14
N VAL A 44 4.73 -4.90 18.53
CA VAL A 44 4.79 -4.49 17.11
C VAL A 44 4.27 -5.61 16.22
N VAL A 45 4.68 -6.85 16.43
CA VAL A 45 4.15 -7.98 15.64
C VAL A 45 2.64 -8.13 15.83
N LEU A 46 2.12 -7.99 17.06
CA LEU A 46 0.68 -8.02 17.31
C LEU A 46 -0.06 -6.86 16.61
N SER A 47 0.51 -5.66 16.61
CA SER A 47 -0.10 -4.50 15.94
C SER A 47 -0.22 -4.67 14.42
N MET A 48 0.64 -5.49 13.80
CA MET A 48 0.54 -5.82 12.37
C MET A 48 -0.79 -6.50 12.00
N PHE A 49 -1.52 -7.07 12.96
CA PHE A 49 -2.86 -7.58 12.74
C PHE A 49 -3.78 -6.53 12.09
N ALA A 50 -3.70 -5.29 12.55
CA ALA A 50 -4.47 -4.19 11.98
C ALA A 50 -4.20 -3.98 10.48
N LEU A 51 -2.96 -4.17 10.03
CA LEU A 51 -2.61 -4.09 8.61
C LEU A 51 -3.35 -5.15 7.79
N TRP A 52 -3.38 -6.39 8.30
CA TRP A 52 -4.03 -7.50 7.59
C TRP A 52 -5.55 -7.36 7.59
N VAL A 53 -6.13 -6.82 8.66
CA VAL A 53 -7.56 -6.47 8.70
C VAL A 53 -7.88 -5.40 7.67
N LEU A 54 -7.10 -4.32 7.59
CA LEU A 54 -7.29 -3.25 6.60
C LEU A 54 -7.14 -3.79 5.17
N MET A 55 -6.17 -4.66 4.92
CA MET A 55 -5.99 -5.30 3.62
C MET A 55 -7.18 -6.18 3.26
N GLY A 56 -7.69 -6.96 4.23
CA GLY A 56 -8.90 -7.77 4.05
C GLY A 56 -10.13 -6.92 3.72
N ILE A 57 -10.32 -5.80 4.42
CA ILE A 57 -11.40 -4.84 4.10
C ILE A 57 -11.26 -4.31 2.68
N GLY A 58 -10.03 -3.96 2.25
CA GLY A 58 -9.76 -3.53 0.88
C GLY A 58 -10.15 -4.59 -0.14
N PHE A 59 -9.78 -5.85 0.06
CA PHE A 59 -10.18 -6.95 -0.83
C PHE A 59 -11.69 -7.18 -0.86
N ILE A 60 -12.36 -7.14 0.30
CA ILE A 60 -13.82 -7.27 0.36
C ILE A 60 -14.47 -6.13 -0.44
N ALA A 61 -14.03 -4.90 -0.25
CA ALA A 61 -14.52 -3.76 -1.02
C ALA A 61 -14.33 -3.97 -2.52
N SER A 62 -13.14 -4.41 -2.93
CA SER A 62 -12.85 -4.71 -4.35
C SER A 62 -13.74 -5.80 -4.93
N ILE A 63 -14.04 -6.86 -4.17
CA ILE A 63 -14.94 -7.94 -4.62
C ILE A 63 -16.38 -7.45 -4.75
N LEU A 64 -16.84 -6.59 -3.84
CA LEU A 64 -18.20 -6.02 -3.88
C LEU A 64 -18.43 -5.12 -5.08
N HIS A 65 -17.36 -4.52 -5.63
CA HIS A 65 -17.43 -3.73 -6.86
C HIS A 65 -17.62 -4.59 -8.12
N LEU A 66 -17.19 -5.84 -8.10
CA LEU A 66 -17.46 -6.75 -9.21
C LEU A 66 -18.94 -7.14 -9.19
N GLY A 67 -19.71 -6.76 -10.22
CA GLY A 67 -21.13 -7.12 -10.35
C GLY A 67 -21.45 -8.62 -10.26
N SER A 68 -20.43 -9.47 -10.18
CA SER A 68 -20.52 -10.92 -9.97
C SER A 68 -19.37 -11.38 -9.07
N PRO A 69 -19.51 -11.35 -7.73
CA PRO A 69 -18.44 -11.71 -6.78
C PRO A 69 -17.87 -13.12 -6.98
N LEU A 70 -18.70 -14.08 -7.39
CA LEU A 70 -18.27 -15.45 -7.68
C LEU A 70 -17.31 -15.56 -8.88
N ARG A 71 -17.29 -14.55 -9.75
CA ARG A 71 -16.37 -14.49 -10.88
C ARG A 71 -15.04 -13.78 -10.54
N ALA A 72 -14.87 -13.30 -9.32
CA ALA A 72 -13.62 -12.67 -8.88
C ALA A 72 -12.40 -13.57 -9.10
N PHE A 73 -12.55 -14.88 -8.90
CA PHE A 73 -11.49 -15.86 -9.17
C PHE A 73 -11.12 -15.98 -10.66
N ASN A 74 -12.02 -15.66 -11.57
CA ASN A 74 -11.72 -15.68 -13.00
C ASN A 74 -10.74 -14.57 -13.41
N SER A 75 -10.61 -13.52 -12.60
CA SER A 75 -9.59 -12.49 -12.83
C SER A 75 -8.17 -13.04 -12.73
N LEU A 76 -7.95 -14.12 -11.96
CA LEU A 76 -6.65 -14.78 -11.83
C LEU A 76 -6.27 -15.61 -13.08
N ASN A 77 -7.22 -15.96 -13.95
CA ASN A 77 -6.96 -16.77 -15.15
C ASN A 77 -6.15 -16.01 -16.23
N ARG A 78 -5.96 -14.70 -16.09
CA ARG A 78 -5.22 -13.87 -17.04
C ARG A 78 -3.97 -13.22 -16.45
N ILE A 79 -3.37 -13.87 -15.46
CA ILE A 79 -2.08 -13.42 -14.89
C ILE A 79 -1.02 -13.37 -15.98
N GLY A 80 -0.28 -12.27 -16.05
CA GLY A 80 0.71 -11.99 -17.09
C GLY A 80 0.17 -11.25 -18.30
N ALA A 81 -1.11 -11.43 -18.66
CA ALA A 81 -1.73 -10.81 -19.83
C ALA A 81 -2.58 -9.56 -19.49
N SER A 82 -3.11 -9.46 -18.27
CA SER A 82 -3.95 -8.36 -17.81
C SER A 82 -3.32 -7.64 -16.63
N SER A 83 -3.19 -6.32 -16.70
CA SER A 83 -2.66 -5.49 -15.61
C SER A 83 -3.51 -5.63 -14.34
N LEU A 84 -4.83 -5.69 -14.46
CA LEU A 84 -5.75 -5.91 -13.33
C LEU A 84 -5.55 -7.28 -12.68
N SER A 85 -5.37 -8.33 -13.48
CA SER A 85 -5.09 -9.67 -12.97
C SER A 85 -3.76 -9.72 -12.21
N ASN A 86 -2.75 -9.02 -12.70
CA ASN A 86 -1.44 -8.91 -12.06
C ASN A 86 -1.51 -8.13 -10.74
N GLU A 87 -2.33 -7.07 -10.67
CA GLU A 87 -2.59 -6.33 -9.43
C GLU A 87 -3.22 -7.23 -8.37
N ILE A 88 -4.31 -7.92 -8.72
CA ILE A 88 -5.01 -8.82 -7.79
C ILE A 88 -4.10 -9.95 -7.34
N ALA A 89 -3.34 -10.56 -8.25
CA ALA A 89 -2.41 -11.63 -7.93
C ALA A 89 -1.29 -11.16 -6.98
N SER A 90 -0.65 -10.03 -7.29
CA SER A 90 0.43 -9.49 -6.46
C SER A 90 -0.07 -9.07 -5.06
N GLY A 91 -1.24 -8.46 -4.97
CA GLY A 91 -1.89 -8.12 -3.71
C GLY A 91 -2.27 -9.35 -2.89
N SER A 92 -2.78 -10.41 -3.54
CA SER A 92 -3.10 -11.68 -2.89
C SER A 92 -1.84 -12.37 -2.36
N ILE A 93 -0.74 -12.37 -3.14
CA ILE A 93 0.55 -12.92 -2.70
C ILE A 93 1.11 -12.13 -1.53
N PHE A 94 1.08 -10.79 -1.60
CA PHE A 94 1.50 -9.92 -0.49
C PHE A 94 0.70 -10.21 0.78
N PHE A 95 -0.63 -10.31 0.68
CA PHE A 95 -1.52 -10.60 1.80
C PHE A 95 -1.29 -12.01 2.37
N ALA A 96 -1.13 -13.03 1.52
CA ALA A 96 -0.90 -14.41 1.95
C ALA A 96 0.47 -14.58 2.63
N VAL A 97 1.55 -14.14 1.97
CA VAL A 97 2.91 -14.26 2.52
C VAL A 97 3.06 -13.42 3.78
N GLY A 98 2.53 -12.20 3.78
CA GLY A 98 2.55 -11.33 4.93
C GLY A 98 1.74 -11.88 6.09
N GLY A 99 0.51 -12.31 5.85
CA GLY A 99 -0.40 -12.84 6.86
C GLY A 99 0.05 -14.19 7.45
N ILE A 100 0.51 -15.12 6.62
CA ILE A 100 1.04 -16.41 7.08
C ILE A 100 2.30 -16.20 7.91
N GLY A 101 3.24 -15.38 7.41
CA GLY A 101 4.45 -15.08 8.15
C GLY A 101 4.16 -14.35 9.47
N TRP A 102 3.16 -13.46 9.50
CA TRP A 102 2.68 -12.84 10.72
C TRP A 102 2.15 -13.86 11.74
N LEU A 103 1.30 -14.82 11.32
CA LEU A 103 0.80 -15.89 12.17
C LEU A 103 1.95 -16.72 12.76
N LEU A 104 2.95 -17.05 11.96
CA LEU A 104 4.14 -17.76 12.41
C LEU A 104 4.99 -16.91 13.37
N ALA A 105 5.08 -15.59 13.15
CA ALA A 105 5.78 -14.66 14.03
C ALA A 105 5.09 -14.53 15.40
N VAL A 106 3.76 -14.41 15.42
CA VAL A 106 2.95 -14.34 16.66
C VAL A 106 3.10 -15.63 17.47
N THR A 107 3.12 -16.80 16.81
CA THR A 107 3.28 -18.11 17.48
C THR A 107 4.74 -18.42 17.85
N ASN A 108 5.67 -17.49 17.63
CA ASN A 108 7.11 -17.65 17.89
C ASN A 108 7.75 -18.87 17.20
N LYS A 109 7.19 -19.31 16.06
CA LYS A 109 7.71 -20.41 15.27
C LYS A 109 8.82 -20.02 14.29
N LEU A 110 9.05 -18.71 14.09
CA LEU A 110 10.08 -18.21 13.19
C LEU A 110 11.43 -18.04 13.92
N SER A 111 12.47 -18.66 13.39
CA SER A 111 13.84 -18.33 13.77
C SER A 111 14.19 -16.88 13.42
N CYS A 112 15.20 -16.31 14.06
CA CYS A 112 15.58 -14.92 13.84
C CYS A 112 15.91 -14.62 12.37
N ALA A 113 16.63 -15.52 11.70
CA ALA A 113 16.97 -15.40 10.29
C ALA A 113 15.73 -15.48 9.38
N LEU A 114 14.83 -16.43 9.66
CA LEU A 114 13.61 -16.63 8.89
C LEU A 114 12.65 -15.45 9.05
N ARG A 115 12.59 -14.85 10.23
CA ARG A 115 11.83 -13.63 10.49
C ARG A 115 12.36 -12.45 9.67
N SER A 116 13.68 -12.24 9.63
CA SER A 116 14.28 -11.18 8.81
C SER A 116 14.01 -11.40 7.33
N LEU A 117 14.15 -12.64 6.85
CA LEU A 117 13.85 -12.98 5.46
C LEU A 117 12.38 -12.70 5.12
N TRP A 118 11.45 -13.14 5.96
CA TRP A 118 10.03 -12.86 5.78
C TRP A 118 9.72 -11.37 5.71
N LEU A 119 10.31 -10.55 6.62
CA LEU A 119 10.11 -9.10 6.61
C LEU A 119 10.59 -8.48 5.29
N VAL A 120 11.79 -8.84 4.82
CA VAL A 120 12.34 -8.32 3.56
C VAL A 120 11.49 -8.75 2.37
N VAL A 121 11.16 -10.04 2.27
CA VAL A 121 10.33 -10.57 1.17
C VAL A 121 8.97 -9.87 1.13
N THR A 122 8.33 -9.70 2.29
CA THR A 122 7.01 -9.05 2.35
C THR A 122 7.11 -7.55 2.03
N MET A 123 8.18 -6.84 2.41
CA MET A 123 8.41 -5.45 1.98
C MET A 123 8.52 -5.36 0.45
N VAL A 124 9.30 -6.23 -0.17
CA VAL A 124 9.46 -6.26 -1.63
C VAL A 124 8.12 -6.55 -2.31
N LEU A 125 7.37 -7.54 -1.81
CA LEU A 125 6.03 -7.85 -2.33
C LEU A 125 5.07 -6.67 -2.20
N GLY A 126 5.12 -5.90 -1.11
CA GLY A 126 4.33 -4.69 -0.93
C GLY A 126 4.66 -3.61 -1.98
N VAL A 127 5.95 -3.39 -2.27
CA VAL A 127 6.38 -2.46 -3.32
C VAL A 127 5.94 -2.95 -4.70
N VAL A 128 6.09 -4.24 -4.98
CA VAL A 128 5.64 -4.85 -6.25
C VAL A 128 4.12 -4.71 -6.40
N PHE A 129 3.37 -4.93 -5.34
CA PHE A 129 1.91 -4.75 -5.36
C PHE A 129 1.50 -3.31 -5.73
N VAL A 130 2.12 -2.30 -5.10
CA VAL A 130 1.86 -0.89 -5.44
C VAL A 130 2.29 -0.59 -6.89
N TRP A 131 3.39 -1.16 -7.36
CA TRP A 131 3.81 -1.03 -8.75
C TRP A 131 2.80 -1.65 -9.72
N MET A 132 2.20 -2.81 -9.39
CA MET A 132 1.14 -3.41 -10.21
C MET A 132 -0.13 -2.56 -10.24
N MET A 133 -0.49 -1.87 -9.13
CA MET A 133 -1.55 -0.86 -9.14
C MET A 133 -1.26 0.26 -10.15
N VAL A 134 -0.04 0.80 -10.15
CA VAL A 134 0.40 1.81 -11.12
C VAL A 134 0.22 1.31 -12.55
N ARG A 135 0.61 0.05 -12.81
CA ARG A 135 0.53 -0.56 -14.14
C ARG A 135 -0.89 -0.63 -14.68
N VAL A 136 -1.90 -0.80 -13.84
CA VAL A 136 -3.31 -0.79 -14.27
C VAL A 136 -3.67 0.51 -14.96
N TYR A 137 -3.26 1.65 -14.40
CA TYR A 137 -3.57 2.98 -14.95
C TYR A 137 -2.59 3.39 -16.05
N ASN A 138 -1.30 3.11 -15.87
CA ASN A 138 -0.24 3.57 -16.77
C ASN A 138 -0.16 2.76 -18.09
N THR A 139 -0.96 1.71 -18.26
CA THR A 139 -1.07 0.98 -19.53
C THR A 139 -2.24 1.46 -20.40
N ILE A 140 -3.07 2.38 -19.89
CA ILE A 140 -4.24 2.91 -20.60
C ILE A 140 -3.81 4.17 -21.37
N ASP A 141 -3.37 4.00 -22.61
CA ASP A 141 -2.93 5.06 -23.51
C ASP A 141 -4.05 5.96 -24.01
N THR A 142 -5.29 5.46 -23.99
CA THR A 142 -6.49 6.21 -24.38
C THR A 142 -6.81 7.38 -23.44
N VAL A 143 -6.29 7.36 -22.21
CA VAL A 143 -6.44 8.43 -21.22
C VAL A 143 -5.08 9.10 -20.95
N PRO A 144 -4.75 10.21 -21.64
CA PRO A 144 -3.43 10.85 -21.56
C PRO A 144 -3.01 11.29 -20.16
N THR A 145 -3.99 11.52 -19.27
CA THR A 145 -3.72 11.89 -17.88
C THR A 145 -3.22 10.71 -17.04
N TRP A 146 -3.58 9.48 -17.40
CA TRP A 146 -3.14 8.25 -16.73
C TRP A 146 -1.84 7.72 -17.32
N TYR A 147 -1.65 7.86 -18.62
CA TYR A 147 -0.42 7.51 -19.32
C TYR A 147 0.61 8.65 -19.18
N SER A 148 1.11 8.84 -17.96
CA SER A 148 2.07 9.90 -17.64
C SER A 148 3.03 9.47 -16.53
N VAL A 149 4.19 10.13 -16.47
CA VAL A 149 5.20 9.94 -15.40
C VAL A 149 4.65 10.33 -14.02
N TRP A 150 3.61 11.16 -13.98
CA TRP A 150 2.99 11.62 -12.73
C TRP A 150 2.16 10.53 -12.05
N THR A 151 1.64 9.57 -12.79
CA THR A 151 0.84 8.46 -12.25
C THR A 151 1.63 7.59 -11.27
N PRO A 152 2.82 7.03 -11.62
CA PRO A 152 3.66 6.34 -10.65
C PRO A 152 3.99 7.18 -9.42
N LEU A 153 4.36 8.45 -9.64
CA LEU A 153 4.71 9.36 -8.55
C LEU A 153 3.55 9.55 -7.57
N SER A 154 2.33 9.78 -8.08
CA SER A 154 1.13 9.95 -7.25
C SER A 154 0.83 8.73 -6.39
N PHE A 155 0.97 7.52 -6.93
CA PHE A 155 0.76 6.28 -6.18
C PHE A 155 1.79 6.11 -5.06
N PHE A 156 3.07 6.31 -5.35
CA PHE A 156 4.11 6.24 -4.32
C PHE A 156 4.00 7.37 -3.30
N LEU A 157 3.58 8.57 -3.69
CA LEU A 157 3.29 9.64 -2.73
C LEU A 157 2.16 9.25 -1.77
N THR A 158 1.09 8.61 -2.26
CA THR A 158 0.01 8.12 -1.39
C THR A 158 0.52 7.05 -0.40
N LEU A 159 1.41 6.15 -0.85
CA LEU A 159 2.09 5.21 0.04
C LEU A 159 2.90 5.94 1.12
N PHE A 160 3.65 7.00 0.75
CA PHE A 160 4.43 7.80 1.70
C PHE A 160 3.59 8.73 2.57
N ILE A 161 2.36 9.06 2.19
CA ILE A 161 1.41 9.79 3.04
C ILE A 161 0.80 8.86 4.09
N GLY A 162 0.15 7.79 3.64
CA GLY A 162 -0.62 6.91 4.52
C GLY A 162 0.21 5.90 5.29
N GLY A 163 1.25 5.34 4.64
CA GLY A 163 2.09 4.30 5.25
C GLY A 163 2.81 4.72 6.52
N PRO A 164 3.59 5.82 6.51
CA PRO A 164 4.28 6.28 7.71
C PRO A 164 3.33 6.71 8.83
N LEU A 165 2.17 7.30 8.52
CA LEU A 165 1.18 7.65 9.56
C LEU A 165 0.58 6.39 10.20
N LEU A 166 0.22 5.41 9.40
CA LEU A 166 -0.29 4.13 9.90
C LEU A 166 0.78 3.40 10.71
N GLY A 167 2.02 3.37 10.22
CA GLY A 167 3.16 2.81 10.94
C GLY A 167 3.43 3.54 12.26
N TYR A 168 3.36 4.87 12.26
CA TYR A 168 3.49 5.69 13.46
C TYR A 168 2.42 5.34 14.50
N LEU A 169 1.15 5.28 14.10
CA LEU A 169 0.05 4.91 14.97
C LEU A 169 0.28 3.55 15.63
N LEU A 170 0.69 2.55 14.85
CA LEU A 170 0.91 1.19 15.34
C LEU A 170 2.15 1.08 16.24
N LEU A 171 3.22 1.84 15.96
CA LEU A 171 4.39 1.91 16.84
C LEU A 171 4.06 2.61 18.16
N CYS A 172 3.26 3.69 18.14
CA CYS A 172 2.77 4.34 19.37
C CYS A 172 1.93 3.37 20.21
N TRP A 173 1.03 2.61 19.57
CA TRP A 173 0.25 1.58 20.26
C TRP A 173 1.15 0.50 20.89
N ALA A 174 2.22 0.13 20.21
CA ALA A 174 3.23 -0.82 20.71
C ALA A 174 4.14 -0.22 21.80
N LYS A 175 3.95 1.04 22.19
CA LYS A 175 4.77 1.80 23.17
C LYS A 175 6.25 1.84 22.78
N VAL A 176 6.51 2.00 21.49
CA VAL A 176 7.85 2.26 20.97
C VAL A 176 8.11 3.77 21.07
N GLU A 177 9.21 4.14 21.68
CA GLU A 177 9.65 5.53 21.80
C GLU A 177 10.95 5.75 21.03
N GLY A 178 11.15 6.97 20.55
CA GLY A 178 12.41 7.33 19.90
C GLY A 178 12.28 8.48 18.92
N TRP A 179 13.40 9.08 18.56
CA TRP A 179 13.46 10.20 17.61
C TRP A 179 12.96 9.82 16.21
N ALA A 180 13.17 8.58 15.80
CA ALA A 180 12.73 8.05 14.52
C ALA A 180 11.20 8.10 14.35
N LEU A 181 10.43 8.01 15.46
CA LEU A 181 8.98 8.17 15.41
C LEU A 181 8.58 9.58 14.93
N ARG A 182 9.34 10.61 15.29
CA ARG A 182 9.04 12.00 14.89
C ARG A 182 9.25 12.23 13.40
N LEU A 183 10.09 11.43 12.75
CA LEU A 183 10.31 11.51 11.30
C LEU A 183 9.12 10.97 10.49
N LEU A 184 8.35 10.03 11.02
CA LEU A 184 7.26 9.39 10.27
C LEU A 184 6.16 10.40 9.87
N PRO A 185 5.61 11.21 10.80
CA PRO A 185 4.68 12.27 10.42
C PRO A 185 5.31 13.34 9.51
N ALA A 186 6.59 13.65 9.69
CA ALA A 186 7.29 14.62 8.84
C ALA A 186 7.41 14.11 7.39
N VAL A 187 7.71 12.82 7.19
CA VAL A 187 7.73 12.19 5.86
C VAL A 187 6.34 12.27 5.21
N SER A 188 5.29 11.96 5.97
CA SER A 188 3.91 12.04 5.47
C SER A 188 3.51 13.46 5.08
N LEU A 189 3.87 14.46 5.90
CA LEU A 189 3.61 15.87 5.61
C LEU A 189 4.39 16.35 4.38
N ALA A 190 5.65 15.95 4.25
CA ALA A 190 6.46 16.27 3.07
C ALA A 190 5.87 15.64 1.80
N ALA A 191 5.46 14.37 1.86
CA ALA A 191 4.82 13.69 0.74
C ALA A 191 3.47 14.34 0.37
N LEU A 192 2.69 14.77 1.37
CA LEU A 192 1.44 15.51 1.16
C LEU A 192 1.70 16.86 0.49
N ALA A 193 2.70 17.61 0.94
CA ALA A 193 3.07 18.91 0.33
C ALA A 193 3.48 18.73 -1.13
N VAL A 194 4.30 17.71 -1.45
CA VAL A 194 4.68 17.39 -2.83
C VAL A 194 3.46 17.01 -3.65
N SER A 195 2.55 16.21 -3.09
CA SER A 195 1.30 15.84 -3.75
C SER A 195 0.43 17.06 -4.07
N CYS A 196 0.26 17.98 -3.12
CA CYS A 196 -0.46 19.23 -3.34
C CYS A 196 0.17 20.08 -4.46
N LEU A 197 1.50 20.19 -4.49
CA LEU A 197 2.21 20.92 -5.56
C LEU A 197 1.99 20.28 -6.93
N LEU A 198 1.96 18.95 -7.02
CA LEU A 198 1.68 18.23 -8.26
C LEU A 198 0.27 18.52 -8.78
N TYR A 199 -0.74 18.50 -7.89
CA TYR A 199 -2.13 18.73 -8.28
C TYR A 199 -2.45 20.21 -8.57
N THR A 200 -1.66 21.14 -8.01
CA THR A 200 -1.84 22.59 -8.26
C THR A 200 -1.00 23.10 -9.41
N SER A 201 -0.08 22.32 -9.96
CA SER A 201 0.71 22.70 -11.13
C SER A 201 -0.18 22.83 -12.36
N PRO A 202 -0.14 23.97 -13.10
CA PRO A 202 -0.95 24.15 -14.29
C PRO A 202 -0.63 23.09 -15.35
N SER A 203 -1.65 22.41 -15.85
CA SER A 203 -1.48 21.44 -16.92
C SER A 203 -1.00 22.14 -18.21
N PRO A 204 -0.23 21.46 -19.08
CA PRO A 204 0.16 22.03 -20.39
C PRO A 204 -1.04 22.47 -21.24
N ARG A 205 -2.25 21.96 -20.98
CA ARG A 205 -3.48 22.37 -21.64
C ARG A 205 -4.02 23.69 -21.13
N ASP A 206 -3.88 23.96 -19.83
CA ASP A 206 -4.31 25.22 -19.21
C ASP A 206 -3.46 26.38 -19.72
N MET A 207 -2.16 26.14 -20.00
CA MET A 207 -1.26 27.12 -20.57
C MET A 207 -1.52 27.44 -22.05
N ARG A 208 -2.19 26.54 -22.80
CA ARG A 208 -2.58 26.80 -24.19
C ARG A 208 -3.85 27.66 -24.29
N GLY A 209 -4.77 27.55 -23.34
CA GLY A 209 -5.99 28.35 -23.29
C GLY A 209 -5.77 29.82 -22.92
N SER A 210 -4.67 30.18 -22.28
CA SER A 210 -4.38 31.56 -21.89
C SER A 210 -3.68 32.40 -23.01
N ARG A 211 -3.44 31.81 -24.17
CA ARG A 211 -2.81 32.49 -25.33
C ARG A 211 -3.78 32.76 -26.47
N MET A 212 -5.07 32.58 -26.28
CA MET A 212 -6.16 33.07 -27.14
C MET A 212 -6.89 34.20 -26.39
#